data_376e08d02851850b8bb42cabc40f0f31
#
_entry.id   376e08d02851850b8bb42cabc40f0f31
#
_cell.length_a   1.000
_cell.length_b   1.000
_cell.length_c   1.000
_cell.angle_alpha   90.00
_cell.angle_beta   90.00
_cell.angle_gamma   90.00
#
_symmetry.space_group_name_H-M   'P 1'
#
loop_
_entity.id
_entity.type
_entity.pdbx_description
1 polymer ?
#
loop_
_entity_poly.entity_id
_entity_poly.type
_entity_poly.pdbx_seq_one_letter_code
_entity_poly.pdbx_strand_id
1 'polypeptide(L)'
;WWYGHNAVGFFLTAGFLGMMYYFVPKQAGRPVYSYRLSIVHFWALIAIYMWAGPHHLHYTALPDWAQSLGMVFSLILLAPSWGGAINGVLTLSGVWHKLRTDPILKFLIVSLSFYMMSTFEGPMMSIKTVNSLSHYTDWTIGHVHAGALGWVAMITIGSVYAMLPKLLGREQMFSVKAIDTHFWLHTLGVVFYIASMWIAGVMQGLMWRATNADGTL
;
A
#
# COMPACT_ATOMS: atom_id res chain seq x y z
N TRP A 1 4.01 4.00 19.31
CA TRP A 1 4.20 3.40 17.96
C TRP A 1 3.89 1.92 17.90
N TRP A 2 3.97 1.18 19.00
CA TRP A 2 3.35 -0.15 19.05
C TRP A 2 1.86 -0.09 18.68
N TYR A 3 1.11 0.84 19.30
CA TYR A 3 -0.29 1.06 18.99
C TYR A 3 -0.50 1.72 17.62
N GLY A 4 0.17 2.83 17.35
CA GLY A 4 -0.06 3.62 16.15
C GLY A 4 0.24 2.87 14.85
N HIS A 5 1.37 2.17 14.77
CA HIS A 5 1.71 1.36 13.60
C HIS A 5 0.76 0.17 13.42
N ASN A 6 0.39 -0.49 14.52
CA ASN A 6 -0.50 -1.64 14.45
C ASN A 6 -1.95 -1.26 14.15
N ALA A 7 -2.39 -0.07 14.52
CA ALA A 7 -3.71 0.43 14.13
C ALA A 7 -3.85 0.55 12.60
N VAL A 8 -2.84 1.09 11.92
CA VAL A 8 -2.89 1.30 10.46
C VAL A 8 -2.33 0.11 9.68
N GLY A 9 -1.19 -0.42 10.09
CA GLY A 9 -0.49 -1.48 9.37
C GLY A 9 -1.08 -2.87 9.57
N PHE A 10 -1.67 -3.14 10.72
CA PHE A 10 -2.27 -4.43 11.05
C PHE A 10 -3.80 -4.38 11.00
N PHE A 11 -4.44 -3.60 11.88
CA PHE A 11 -5.89 -3.62 12.05
C PHE A 11 -6.63 -3.15 10.78
N LEU A 12 -6.34 -1.96 10.30
CA LEU A 12 -6.99 -1.41 9.10
C LEU A 12 -6.58 -2.18 7.84
N THR A 13 -5.30 -2.52 7.69
CA THR A 13 -4.82 -3.27 6.52
C THR A 13 -5.48 -4.64 6.43
N ALA A 14 -5.69 -5.35 7.54
CA ALA A 14 -6.40 -6.62 7.54
C ALA A 14 -7.82 -6.50 6.96
N GLY A 15 -8.54 -5.42 7.31
CA GLY A 15 -9.86 -5.10 6.74
C GLY A 15 -9.81 -4.89 5.23
N PHE A 16 -8.88 -4.08 4.74
CA PHE A 16 -8.71 -3.80 3.30
C PHE A 16 -8.25 -5.04 2.52
N LEU A 17 -7.43 -5.90 3.10
CA LEU A 17 -7.08 -7.19 2.51
C LEU A 17 -8.30 -8.12 2.42
N GLY A 18 -9.18 -8.09 3.41
CA GLY A 18 -10.47 -8.77 3.34
C GLY A 18 -11.31 -8.30 2.15
N MET A 19 -11.34 -6.99 1.89
CA MET A 19 -11.99 -6.43 0.70
C MET A 19 -11.33 -6.91 -0.59
N MET A 20 -10.00 -6.94 -0.66
CA MET A 20 -9.26 -7.49 -1.80
C MET A 20 -9.65 -8.94 -2.07
N TYR A 21 -9.56 -9.81 -1.08
CA TYR A 21 -9.88 -11.24 -1.23
C TYR A 21 -11.35 -11.54 -1.53
N TYR A 22 -12.24 -10.61 -1.21
CA TYR A 22 -13.65 -10.73 -1.53
C TYR A 22 -13.99 -10.16 -2.91
N PHE A 23 -13.63 -8.91 -3.19
CA PHE A 23 -14.09 -8.19 -4.37
C PHE A 23 -13.29 -8.51 -5.63
N VAL A 24 -11.96 -8.71 -5.54
CA VAL A 24 -11.15 -9.04 -6.72
C VAL A 24 -11.59 -10.35 -7.37
N PRO A 25 -11.72 -11.48 -6.64
CA PRO A 25 -12.21 -12.72 -7.23
C PRO A 25 -13.64 -12.59 -7.79
N LYS A 26 -14.54 -11.91 -7.07
CA LYS A 26 -15.91 -11.71 -7.53
C LYS A 26 -16.01 -10.90 -8.80
N GLN A 27 -15.32 -9.77 -8.88
CA GLN A 27 -15.33 -8.90 -10.06
C GLN A 27 -14.61 -9.56 -11.24
N ALA A 28 -13.52 -10.27 -11.00
CA ALA A 28 -12.84 -11.05 -12.03
C ALA A 28 -13.69 -12.26 -12.52
N GLY A 29 -14.61 -12.76 -11.69
CA GLY A 29 -15.35 -14.00 -11.97
C GLY A 29 -14.43 -15.24 -11.90
N ARG A 30 -13.45 -15.22 -11.02
CA ARG A 30 -12.45 -16.26 -10.84
C ARG A 30 -12.24 -16.54 -9.35
N PRO A 31 -11.94 -17.78 -8.93
CA PRO A 31 -11.48 -18.03 -7.58
C PRO A 31 -10.12 -17.35 -7.36
N VAL A 32 -9.78 -17.07 -6.09
CA VAL A 32 -8.45 -16.60 -5.73
C VAL A 32 -7.39 -17.57 -6.27
N TYR A 33 -6.30 -17.04 -6.81
CA TYR A 33 -5.27 -17.85 -7.46
C TYR A 33 -4.74 -18.98 -6.57
N SER A 34 -4.41 -18.66 -5.31
CA SER A 34 -3.94 -19.63 -4.34
C SER A 34 -4.56 -19.39 -2.96
N TYR A 35 -5.42 -20.32 -2.54
CA TYR A 35 -5.99 -20.29 -1.18
C TYR A 35 -4.91 -20.50 -0.09
N ARG A 36 -3.93 -21.37 -0.34
CA ARG A 36 -2.82 -21.59 0.59
C ARG A 36 -1.99 -20.33 0.78
N LEU A 37 -1.69 -19.62 -0.31
CA LEU A 37 -0.95 -18.38 -0.25
C LEU A 37 -1.73 -17.28 0.50
N SER A 38 -3.07 -17.25 0.40
CA SER A 38 -3.88 -16.31 1.16
C SER A 38 -3.81 -16.55 2.67
N ILE A 39 -3.78 -17.81 3.10
CA ILE A 39 -3.61 -18.18 4.52
C ILE A 39 -2.23 -17.72 5.01
N VAL A 40 -1.17 -18.03 4.26
CA VAL A 40 0.20 -17.65 4.62
C VAL A 40 0.33 -16.13 4.68
N HIS A 41 -0.19 -15.41 3.66
CA HIS A 41 -0.20 -13.96 3.62
C HIS A 41 -0.86 -13.37 4.87
N PHE A 42 -2.09 -13.76 5.15
CA PHE A 42 -2.89 -13.13 6.21
C PHE A 42 -2.28 -13.37 7.59
N TRP A 43 -1.96 -14.62 7.93
CA TRP A 43 -1.42 -14.95 9.25
C TRP A 43 0.02 -14.50 9.46
N ALA A 44 0.87 -14.62 8.45
CA ALA A 44 2.24 -14.12 8.55
C ALA A 44 2.28 -12.59 8.66
N LEU A 45 1.44 -11.89 7.88
CA LEU A 45 1.33 -10.44 7.98
C LEU A 45 0.95 -10.02 9.40
N ILE A 46 -0.11 -10.58 9.98
CA ILE A 46 -0.60 -10.26 11.32
C ILE A 46 0.51 -10.51 12.37
N ALA A 47 1.11 -11.68 12.35
CA ALA A 47 2.10 -12.07 13.36
C ALA A 47 3.37 -11.19 13.32
N ILE A 48 3.82 -10.81 12.11
CA ILE A 48 5.06 -10.06 11.91
C ILE A 48 4.83 -8.56 12.12
N TYR A 49 3.68 -8.03 11.73
CA TYR A 49 3.37 -6.59 11.77
C TYR A 49 3.48 -6.00 13.16
N MET A 50 3.14 -6.79 14.20
CA MET A 50 3.16 -6.32 15.58
C MET A 50 4.52 -5.78 16.03
N TRP A 51 5.61 -6.25 15.42
CA TRP A 51 6.97 -5.92 15.81
C TRP A 51 7.63 -4.85 14.94
N ALA A 52 7.00 -4.46 13.83
CA ALA A 52 7.59 -3.54 12.87
C ALA A 52 7.55 -2.06 13.31
N GLY A 53 6.63 -1.69 14.20
CA GLY A 53 6.38 -0.30 14.60
C GLY A 53 7.60 0.53 15.01
N PRO A 54 8.59 0.00 15.73
CA PRO A 54 9.78 0.76 16.11
C PRO A 54 10.61 1.32 14.94
N HIS A 55 10.38 0.89 13.70
CA HIS A 55 11.02 1.51 12.55
C HIS A 55 10.66 3.00 12.35
N HIS A 56 9.58 3.48 12.96
CA HIS A 56 9.26 4.91 12.97
C HIS A 56 10.12 5.72 13.92
N LEU A 57 10.88 5.08 14.77
CA LEU A 57 11.65 5.69 15.86
C LEU A 57 13.17 5.54 15.69
N HIS A 58 13.64 5.36 14.44
CA HIS A 58 15.07 5.42 14.15
C HIS A 58 15.63 6.80 14.51
N TYR A 59 16.86 6.81 15.02
CA TYR A 59 17.56 8.03 15.44
C TYR A 59 16.88 8.83 16.55
N THR A 60 16.03 8.17 17.35
CA THR A 60 15.41 8.73 18.54
C THR A 60 16.06 8.16 19.81
N ALA A 61 15.56 8.53 20.99
CA ALA A 61 16.00 7.99 22.28
C ALA A 61 15.60 6.51 22.53
N LEU A 62 14.88 5.87 21.59
CA LEU A 62 14.56 4.44 21.69
C LEU A 62 15.86 3.61 21.66
N PRO A 63 16.01 2.59 22.54
CA PRO A 63 17.18 1.71 22.51
C PRO A 63 17.45 1.12 21.12
N ASP A 64 18.72 1.03 20.72
CA ASP A 64 19.12 0.62 19.38
C ASP A 64 18.64 -0.78 19.00
N TRP A 65 18.62 -1.71 19.95
CA TRP A 65 18.09 -3.05 19.72
C TRP A 65 16.61 -3.03 19.30
N ALA A 66 15.79 -2.13 19.89
CA ALA A 66 14.38 -2.01 19.55
C ALA A 66 14.17 -1.38 18.15
N GLN A 67 15.03 -0.40 17.80
CA GLN A 67 15.05 0.17 16.45
C GLN A 67 15.42 -0.91 15.41
N SER A 68 16.45 -1.70 15.70
CA SER A 68 16.90 -2.81 14.85
C SER A 68 15.85 -3.92 14.73
N LEU A 69 15.11 -4.21 15.81
CA LEU A 69 13.99 -5.13 15.79
C LEU A 69 12.91 -4.64 14.80
N GLY A 70 12.52 -3.38 14.87
CA GLY A 70 11.56 -2.77 13.94
C GLY A 70 12.00 -2.87 12.48
N MET A 71 13.28 -2.62 12.20
CA MET A 71 13.86 -2.77 10.86
C MET A 71 13.77 -4.21 10.36
N VAL A 72 14.21 -5.19 11.15
CA VAL A 72 14.23 -6.61 10.74
C VAL A 72 12.81 -7.11 10.46
N PHE A 73 11.86 -6.84 11.36
CA PHE A 73 10.47 -7.26 11.14
C PHE A 73 9.82 -6.56 9.94
N SER A 74 10.18 -5.31 9.68
CA SER A 74 9.71 -4.59 8.48
C SER A 74 10.23 -5.23 7.19
N LEU A 75 11.50 -5.65 7.17
CA LEU A 75 12.06 -6.37 6.01
C LEU A 75 11.41 -7.73 5.80
N ILE A 76 11.14 -8.47 6.87
CA ILE A 76 10.45 -9.76 6.78
C ILE A 76 9.01 -9.60 6.24
N LEU A 77 8.35 -8.50 6.54
CA LEU A 77 6.99 -8.19 6.02
C LEU A 77 6.92 -8.10 4.50
N LEU A 78 8.03 -7.86 3.81
CA LEU A 78 8.04 -7.84 2.35
C LEU A 78 7.53 -9.16 1.75
N ALA A 79 7.93 -10.28 2.30
CA ALA A 79 7.57 -11.59 1.78
C ALA A 79 6.05 -11.87 1.82
N PRO A 80 5.34 -11.77 2.97
CA PRO A 80 3.90 -11.99 2.99
C PRO A 80 3.13 -10.93 2.21
N SER A 81 3.51 -9.65 2.28
CA SER A 81 2.80 -8.57 1.58
C SER A 81 2.85 -8.76 0.06
N TRP A 82 4.01 -9.05 -0.48
CA TRP A 82 4.15 -9.31 -1.91
C TRP A 82 3.53 -10.63 -2.33
N GLY A 83 3.61 -11.66 -1.50
CA GLY A 83 2.89 -12.92 -1.72
C GLY A 83 1.38 -12.69 -1.89
N GLY A 84 0.80 -11.86 -1.03
CA GLY A 84 -0.62 -11.49 -1.13
C GLY A 84 -0.96 -10.66 -2.36
N ALA A 85 -0.14 -9.65 -2.69
CA ALA A 85 -0.33 -8.83 -3.88
C ALA A 85 -0.24 -9.65 -5.17
N ILE A 86 0.78 -10.51 -5.29
CA ILE A 86 0.95 -11.44 -6.41
C ILE A 86 -0.26 -12.38 -6.51
N ASN A 87 -0.74 -12.91 -5.38
CA ASN A 87 -1.93 -13.75 -5.35
C ASN A 87 -3.17 -13.02 -5.91
N GLY A 88 -3.38 -11.76 -5.50
CA GLY A 88 -4.45 -10.91 -6.03
C GLY A 88 -4.33 -10.65 -7.52
N VAL A 89 -3.15 -10.27 -8.00
CA VAL A 89 -2.88 -10.01 -9.42
C VAL A 89 -3.04 -11.27 -10.26
N LEU A 90 -2.50 -12.42 -9.83
CA LEU A 90 -2.62 -13.68 -10.54
C LEU A 90 -4.05 -14.25 -10.55
N THR A 91 -4.94 -13.75 -9.69
CA THR A 91 -6.36 -14.06 -9.77
C THR A 91 -6.97 -13.65 -11.12
N LEU A 92 -6.37 -12.67 -11.83
CA LEU A 92 -6.78 -12.28 -13.18
C LEU A 92 -6.20 -13.17 -14.30
N SER A 93 -5.43 -14.21 -13.99
CA SER A 93 -4.90 -15.10 -15.02
C SER A 93 -5.99 -15.63 -15.93
N GLY A 94 -5.84 -15.39 -17.26
CA GLY A 94 -6.81 -15.75 -18.28
C GLY A 94 -7.97 -14.77 -18.47
N VAL A 95 -8.10 -13.71 -17.64
CA VAL A 95 -9.19 -12.71 -17.76
C VAL A 95 -8.70 -11.26 -17.78
N TRP A 96 -7.42 -11.02 -18.09
CA TRP A 96 -6.83 -9.69 -18.17
C TRP A 96 -7.55 -8.73 -19.13
N HIS A 97 -8.19 -9.28 -20.17
CA HIS A 97 -8.96 -8.50 -21.13
C HIS A 97 -10.10 -7.72 -20.48
N LYS A 98 -10.65 -8.18 -19.34
CA LYS A 98 -11.71 -7.49 -18.60
C LYS A 98 -11.32 -6.10 -18.13
N LEU A 99 -10.02 -5.86 -17.87
CA LEU A 99 -9.55 -4.53 -17.49
C LEU A 99 -9.80 -3.45 -18.55
N ARG A 100 -10.03 -3.82 -19.81
CA ARG A 100 -10.32 -2.85 -20.87
C ARG A 100 -11.71 -2.26 -20.74
N THR A 101 -12.66 -3.02 -20.22
CA THR A 101 -14.10 -2.68 -20.23
C THR A 101 -14.71 -2.51 -18.85
N ASP A 102 -14.08 -3.03 -17.80
CA ASP A 102 -14.58 -2.98 -16.43
C ASP A 102 -13.78 -1.98 -15.57
N PRO A 103 -14.29 -0.74 -15.38
CA PRO A 103 -13.59 0.26 -14.60
C PRO A 103 -13.55 -0.07 -13.08
N ILE A 104 -14.49 -0.87 -12.58
CA ILE A 104 -14.46 -1.33 -11.17
C ILE A 104 -13.25 -2.24 -10.97
N LEU A 105 -13.05 -3.19 -11.89
CA LEU A 105 -11.89 -4.07 -11.85
C LEU A 105 -10.58 -3.30 -11.99
N LYS A 106 -10.55 -2.19 -12.77
CA LYS A 106 -9.37 -1.30 -12.83
C LYS A 106 -9.03 -0.74 -11.45
N PHE A 107 -10.02 -0.18 -10.71
CA PHE A 107 -9.80 0.30 -9.34
C PHE A 107 -9.20 -0.78 -8.44
N LEU A 108 -9.78 -1.99 -8.46
CA LEU A 108 -9.34 -3.09 -7.61
C LEU A 108 -7.92 -3.55 -7.94
N ILE A 109 -7.55 -3.60 -9.21
CA ILE A 109 -6.23 -4.10 -9.62
C ILE A 109 -5.14 -3.02 -9.50
N VAL A 110 -5.44 -1.78 -9.85
CA VAL A 110 -4.47 -0.68 -9.67
C VAL A 110 -4.20 -0.44 -8.20
N SER A 111 -5.20 -0.64 -7.32
CA SER A 111 -4.97 -0.63 -5.87
C SER A 111 -3.92 -1.65 -5.43
N LEU A 112 -3.90 -2.85 -6.02
CA LEU A 112 -2.86 -3.84 -5.74
C LEU A 112 -1.46 -3.41 -6.19
N SER A 113 -1.37 -2.67 -7.29
CA SER A 113 -0.09 -2.11 -7.76
C SER A 113 0.46 -1.10 -6.74
N PHE A 114 -0.40 -0.23 -6.21
CA PHE A 114 -0.03 0.69 -5.14
C PHE A 114 0.28 -0.03 -3.83
N TYR A 115 -0.44 -1.11 -3.51
CA TYR A 115 -0.11 -1.97 -2.37
C TYR A 115 1.29 -2.56 -2.49
N MET A 116 1.65 -3.13 -3.65
CA MET A 116 3.00 -3.64 -3.90
C MET A 116 4.06 -2.56 -3.74
N MET A 117 3.82 -1.39 -4.32
CA MET A 117 4.74 -0.27 -4.28
C MET A 117 4.95 0.23 -2.84
N SER A 118 3.88 0.50 -2.10
CA SER A 118 3.97 0.98 -0.72
C SER A 118 4.56 -0.06 0.23
N THR A 119 4.25 -1.34 0.05
CA THR A 119 4.81 -2.43 0.86
C THR A 119 6.22 -2.84 0.45
N PHE A 120 6.74 -2.39 -0.67
CA PHE A 120 8.18 -2.41 -0.99
C PHE A 120 8.90 -1.22 -0.34
N GLU A 121 8.34 -0.04 -0.51
CA GLU A 121 8.93 1.22 -0.06
C GLU A 121 9.05 1.27 1.48
N GLY A 122 8.01 0.82 2.22
CA GLY A 122 8.02 0.78 3.69
C GLY A 122 9.21 0.00 4.27
N PRO A 123 9.39 -1.27 3.91
CA PRO A 123 10.56 -2.03 4.30
C PRO A 123 11.90 -1.41 3.88
N MET A 124 11.99 -0.86 2.67
CA MET A 124 13.19 -0.16 2.20
C MET A 124 13.49 1.06 3.09
N MET A 125 12.49 1.88 3.39
CA MET A 125 12.64 3.05 4.27
C MET A 125 12.88 2.67 5.75
N SER A 126 12.60 1.44 6.16
CA SER A 126 12.93 0.93 7.50
C SER A 126 14.42 0.64 7.68
N ILE A 127 15.17 0.48 6.60
CA ILE A 127 16.64 0.32 6.67
C ILE A 127 17.23 1.61 7.20
N LYS A 128 18.01 1.53 8.27
CA LYS A 128 18.55 2.72 8.99
C LYS A 128 19.23 3.72 8.04
N THR A 129 20.06 3.27 7.11
CA THR A 129 20.73 4.16 6.15
C THR A 129 19.77 4.87 5.20
N VAL A 130 18.74 4.19 4.72
CA VAL A 130 17.69 4.81 3.90
C VAL A 130 16.81 5.73 4.74
N ASN A 131 16.44 5.28 5.94
CA ASN A 131 15.67 6.07 6.89
C ASN A 131 16.34 7.39 7.26
N SER A 132 17.66 7.40 7.41
CA SER A 132 18.41 8.63 7.68
C SER A 132 18.25 9.69 6.58
N LEU A 133 17.92 9.29 5.35
CA LEU A 133 17.63 10.21 4.26
C LEU A 133 16.15 10.60 4.20
N SER A 134 15.26 9.64 4.45
CA SER A 134 13.82 9.83 4.26
C SER A 134 13.08 10.39 5.49
N HIS A 135 13.63 10.20 6.70
CA HIS A 135 12.95 10.54 7.95
C HIS A 135 12.67 12.05 8.04
N TYR A 136 11.43 12.39 8.35
CA TYR A 136 10.87 13.76 8.40
C TYR A 136 10.79 14.51 7.05
N THR A 137 11.11 13.86 5.93
CA THR A 137 10.98 14.46 4.60
C THR A 137 9.62 14.17 3.96
N ASP A 138 9.31 14.89 2.88
CA ASP A 138 8.14 14.63 2.03
C ASP A 138 8.15 13.25 1.38
N TRP A 139 9.30 12.56 1.33
CA TRP A 139 9.35 11.17 0.88
C TRP A 139 8.48 10.26 1.76
N THR A 140 8.52 10.45 3.09
CA THR A 140 7.64 9.72 4.01
C THR A 140 6.16 10.01 3.74
N ILE A 141 5.82 11.26 3.40
CA ILE A 141 4.46 11.65 3.03
C ILE A 141 4.03 10.99 1.73
N GLY A 142 4.90 10.96 0.72
CA GLY A 142 4.67 10.24 -0.54
C GLY A 142 4.38 8.76 -0.32
N HIS A 143 5.18 8.10 0.50
CA HIS A 143 4.99 6.69 0.89
C HIS A 143 3.63 6.44 1.55
N VAL A 144 3.29 7.22 2.56
CA VAL A 144 2.01 7.05 3.28
C VAL A 144 0.82 7.26 2.32
N HIS A 145 0.90 8.23 1.41
CA HIS A 145 -0.21 8.50 0.48
C HIS A 145 -0.26 7.54 -0.70
N ALA A 146 0.86 6.92 -1.10
CA ALA A 146 0.84 5.76 -1.98
C ALA A 146 0.00 4.62 -1.37
N GLY A 147 0.13 4.40 -0.07
CA GLY A 147 -0.71 3.47 0.69
C GLY A 147 -2.15 3.96 0.85
N ALA A 148 -2.34 5.19 1.38
CA ALA A 148 -3.67 5.69 1.75
C ALA A 148 -4.55 6.02 0.53
N LEU A 149 -4.02 6.73 -0.47
CA LEU A 149 -4.78 7.14 -1.65
C LEU A 149 -4.70 6.12 -2.79
N GLY A 150 -3.53 5.53 -3.00
CA GLY A 150 -3.34 4.52 -4.03
C GLY A 150 -3.93 3.17 -3.66
N TRP A 151 -3.54 2.59 -2.53
CA TRP A 151 -4.04 1.29 -2.09
C TRP A 151 -5.42 1.39 -1.44
N VAL A 152 -5.52 2.06 -0.29
CA VAL A 152 -6.71 2.02 0.57
C VAL A 152 -7.91 2.70 -0.08
N ALA A 153 -7.75 3.90 -0.62
CA ALA A 153 -8.86 4.61 -1.25
C ALA A 153 -9.35 3.87 -2.50
N MET A 154 -8.45 3.40 -3.37
CA MET A 154 -8.86 2.72 -4.60
C MET A 154 -9.55 1.38 -4.33
N ILE A 155 -9.07 0.56 -3.38
CA ILE A 155 -9.75 -0.70 -3.04
C ILE A 155 -11.12 -0.44 -2.44
N THR A 156 -11.25 0.59 -1.61
CA THR A 156 -12.53 0.99 -1.01
C THR A 156 -13.51 1.50 -2.06
N ILE A 157 -13.10 2.43 -2.92
CA ILE A 157 -13.94 2.99 -3.99
C ILE A 157 -14.40 1.89 -4.94
N GLY A 158 -13.48 1.02 -5.39
CA GLY A 158 -13.81 -0.12 -6.23
C GLY A 158 -14.83 -1.06 -5.59
N SER A 159 -14.67 -1.33 -4.29
CA SER A 159 -15.60 -2.16 -3.52
C SER A 159 -16.97 -1.51 -3.37
N VAL A 160 -17.03 -0.19 -3.13
CA VAL A 160 -18.29 0.57 -3.05
C VAL A 160 -19.02 0.50 -4.40
N TYR A 161 -18.32 0.72 -5.51
CA TYR A 161 -18.93 0.61 -6.85
C TYR A 161 -19.43 -0.80 -7.16
N ALA A 162 -18.75 -1.84 -6.68
CA ALA A 162 -19.20 -3.23 -6.84
C ALA A 162 -20.42 -3.57 -5.97
N MET A 163 -20.54 -2.95 -4.80
CA MET A 163 -21.57 -3.28 -3.80
C MET A 163 -22.82 -2.45 -3.93
N LEU A 164 -22.71 -1.14 -4.20
CA LEU A 164 -23.81 -0.18 -4.13
C LEU A 164 -25.00 -0.52 -5.04
N PRO A 165 -24.81 -0.95 -6.30
CA PRO A 165 -25.95 -1.34 -7.14
C PRO A 165 -26.77 -2.45 -6.49
N LYS A 166 -26.12 -3.46 -5.94
CA LYS A 166 -26.81 -4.60 -5.30
C LYS A 166 -27.58 -4.19 -4.07
N LEU A 167 -27.03 -3.28 -3.23
CA LEU A 167 -27.71 -2.74 -2.06
C LEU A 167 -28.97 -1.94 -2.44
N LEU A 168 -28.93 -1.28 -3.59
CA LEU A 168 -30.04 -0.47 -4.10
C LEU A 168 -31.00 -1.25 -5.03
N GLY A 169 -30.85 -2.57 -5.15
CA GLY A 169 -31.66 -3.41 -6.03
C GLY A 169 -31.50 -3.08 -7.53
N ARG A 170 -30.32 -2.59 -7.92
CA ARG A 170 -29.99 -2.22 -9.32
C ARG A 170 -28.99 -3.20 -9.90
N GLU A 171 -29.01 -3.37 -11.21
CA GLU A 171 -28.04 -4.22 -11.91
C GLU A 171 -26.66 -3.55 -12.02
N GLN A 172 -26.62 -2.23 -12.19
CA GLN A 172 -25.37 -1.47 -12.35
C GLN A 172 -25.48 -0.04 -11.81
N MET A 173 -24.35 0.62 -11.71
CA MET A 173 -24.27 2.05 -11.41
C MET A 173 -24.85 2.89 -12.55
N PHE A 174 -25.25 4.13 -12.23
CA PHE A 174 -25.88 5.06 -13.18
C PHE A 174 -25.06 5.26 -14.46
N SER A 175 -23.73 5.35 -14.36
CA SER A 175 -22.86 5.61 -15.50
C SER A 175 -21.50 4.91 -15.36
N VAL A 176 -21.27 3.90 -16.17
CA VAL A 176 -19.97 3.20 -16.27
C VAL A 176 -18.87 4.16 -16.77
N LYS A 177 -19.22 5.07 -17.70
CA LYS A 177 -18.29 6.09 -18.21
C LYS A 177 -17.83 7.05 -17.10
N ALA A 178 -18.71 7.44 -16.19
CA ALA A 178 -18.34 8.29 -15.05
C ALA A 178 -17.38 7.56 -14.09
N ILE A 179 -17.57 6.25 -13.87
CA ILE A 179 -16.65 5.43 -13.07
C ILE A 179 -15.28 5.37 -13.75
N ASP A 180 -15.23 5.17 -15.06
CA ASP A 180 -13.95 5.13 -15.80
C ASP A 180 -13.24 6.49 -15.77
N THR A 181 -13.98 7.59 -15.94
CA THR A 181 -13.44 8.94 -15.78
C THR A 181 -12.87 9.17 -14.37
N HIS A 182 -13.63 8.78 -13.33
CA HIS A 182 -13.17 8.86 -11.94
C HIS A 182 -11.88 8.04 -11.74
N PHE A 183 -11.84 6.82 -12.27
CA PHE A 183 -10.63 5.98 -12.19
C PHE A 183 -9.39 6.70 -12.71
N TRP A 184 -9.48 7.28 -13.90
CA TRP A 184 -8.33 7.97 -14.50
C TRP A 184 -7.93 9.24 -13.77
N LEU A 185 -8.90 10.07 -13.37
CA LEU A 185 -8.64 11.29 -12.60
C LEU A 185 -8.00 10.96 -11.25
N HIS A 186 -8.52 9.97 -10.54
CA HIS A 186 -7.97 9.52 -9.26
C HIS A 186 -6.55 8.98 -9.43
N THR A 187 -6.34 8.06 -10.38
CA THR A 187 -5.03 7.45 -10.62
C THR A 187 -3.98 8.47 -10.97
N LEU A 188 -4.27 9.37 -11.93
CA LEU A 188 -3.33 10.42 -12.34
C LEU A 188 -3.05 11.41 -11.19
N GLY A 189 -4.09 11.80 -10.45
CA GLY A 189 -3.94 12.69 -9.29
C GLY A 189 -3.02 12.09 -8.22
N VAL A 190 -3.22 10.82 -7.89
CA VAL A 190 -2.37 10.11 -6.92
C VAL A 190 -0.94 9.99 -7.44
N VAL A 191 -0.73 9.61 -8.71
CA VAL A 191 0.61 9.49 -9.30
C VAL A 191 1.36 10.83 -9.26
N PHE A 192 0.72 11.93 -9.64
CA PHE A 192 1.35 13.26 -9.58
C PHE A 192 1.66 13.68 -8.14
N TYR A 193 0.75 13.41 -7.22
CA TYR A 193 0.95 13.71 -5.80
C TYR A 193 2.17 12.98 -5.24
N ILE A 194 2.21 11.65 -5.36
CA ILE A 194 3.32 10.87 -4.79
C ILE A 194 4.65 11.15 -5.49
N ALA A 195 4.66 11.34 -6.80
CA ALA A 195 5.88 11.66 -7.54
C ALA A 195 6.49 13.01 -7.09
N SER A 196 5.65 14.05 -6.90
CA SER A 196 6.12 15.33 -6.38
C SER A 196 6.68 15.20 -4.96
N MET A 197 6.03 14.44 -4.09
CA MET A 197 6.49 14.18 -2.71
C MET A 197 7.81 13.39 -2.69
N TRP A 198 7.98 12.39 -3.55
CA TRP A 198 9.23 11.63 -3.64
C TRP A 198 10.39 12.50 -4.11
N ILE A 199 10.18 13.30 -5.17
CA ILE A 199 11.22 14.19 -5.69
C ILE A 199 11.61 15.22 -4.62
N ALA A 200 10.62 15.89 -4.03
CA ALA A 200 10.85 16.87 -2.97
C ALA A 200 11.52 16.23 -1.75
N GLY A 201 11.03 15.08 -1.29
CA GLY A 201 11.54 14.43 -0.09
C GLY A 201 12.98 13.91 -0.23
N VAL A 202 13.34 13.34 -1.38
CA VAL A 202 14.73 12.94 -1.65
C VAL A 202 15.64 14.18 -1.67
N MET A 203 15.23 15.26 -2.33
CA MET A 203 15.99 16.51 -2.34
C MET A 203 16.15 17.10 -0.93
N GLN A 204 15.07 17.15 -0.14
CA GLN A 204 15.11 17.59 1.26
C GLN A 204 16.13 16.79 2.08
N GLY A 205 16.05 15.46 1.99
CA GLY A 205 16.95 14.59 2.73
C GLY A 205 18.42 14.77 2.36
N LEU A 206 18.72 14.96 1.08
CA LEU A 206 20.07 15.26 0.60
C LEU A 206 20.56 16.62 1.09
N MET A 207 19.71 17.64 1.00
CA MET A 207 20.05 19.01 1.45
C MET A 207 20.26 19.09 2.96
N TRP A 208 19.40 18.44 3.76
CA TRP A 208 19.52 18.45 5.21
C TRP A 208 20.74 17.69 5.74
N ARG A 209 21.34 16.85 4.92
CA ARG A 209 22.57 16.12 5.25
C ARG A 209 23.83 16.74 4.63
N ALA A 210 23.68 17.74 3.81
CA ALA A 210 24.82 18.46 3.25
C ALA A 210 25.50 19.25 4.37
N THR A 211 26.81 19.08 4.52
CA THR A 211 27.63 19.85 5.46
C THR A 211 28.74 20.56 4.71
N ASN A 212 29.13 21.72 5.22
CA ASN A 212 30.32 22.43 4.77
C ASN A 212 31.57 21.64 5.13
N ALA A 213 32.73 22.05 4.60
CA ALA A 213 34.02 21.39 4.89
C ALA A 213 34.42 21.40 6.37
N ASP A 214 33.89 22.36 7.13
CA ASP A 214 34.07 22.48 8.58
C ASP A 214 33.04 21.69 9.41
N GLY A 215 32.11 20.96 8.78
CA GLY A 215 31.07 20.18 9.42
C GLY A 215 29.84 20.96 9.83
N THR A 216 29.72 22.28 9.50
CA THR A 216 28.50 23.07 9.70
C THR A 216 27.45 22.78 8.63
N LEU A 217 26.16 23.09 8.91
CA LEU A 217 25.05 22.99 7.94
C LEU A 217 25.08 24.16 6.95
#